data_8a483cc6c41fa19485bec8cd4db73fe9
#
_entry.id   8a483cc6c41fa19485bec8cd4db73fe9
#
_cell.length_a   1.000
_cell.length_b   1.000
_cell.length_c   1.000
_cell.angle_alpha   90.00
_cell.angle_beta   90.00
_cell.angle_gamma   90.00
#
_symmetry.space_group_name_H-M   'P 1'
#
loop_
_entity.id
_entity.type
_entity.pdbx_description
1 polymer ?
#
loop_
_entity_poly.entity_id
_entity_poly.type
_entity_poly.pdbx_seq_one_letter_code
_entity_poly.pdbx_strand_id
1 'polypeptide(L)'
;MFGDTVNFLGSFNVAYRRKAFMEVDGFDENFRAASGEDNDLAYRLHDQGGIMRFVRSAVVNHYHPVKLFPYLRTQMNHGFWRMKLYAKHPKRSGGDQYAGRLDFAGPPLALLSLVLYPLCVLTTLLHLGIWPIVFIATVLLIDVYVLVTWRNASDMHSRIHHWRSSWFFGIMLYLRDICRGLGLIRGVWTFMILRKETV
;
A
#
# COMPACT_ATOMS: atom_id res chain seq x y z
N MET A 1 -22.41 4.59 22.34
CA MET A 1 -21.49 3.50 22.68
C MET A 1 -20.21 3.76 21.90
N PHE A 2 -19.10 4.04 22.56
CA PHE A 2 -17.83 4.28 21.89
C PHE A 2 -17.33 2.94 21.32
N GLY A 3 -16.96 2.93 20.04
CA GLY A 3 -16.52 1.73 19.34
C GLY A 3 -15.13 1.26 19.75
N ASP A 4 -14.61 0.30 19.00
CA ASP A 4 -13.33 -0.34 19.25
C ASP A 4 -12.16 0.65 19.18
N THR A 5 -11.14 0.46 19.99
CA THR A 5 -9.88 1.21 19.90
C THR A 5 -9.14 0.80 18.65
N VAL A 6 -8.67 1.80 17.89
CA VAL A 6 -7.92 1.60 16.64
C VAL A 6 -6.61 2.38 16.68
N ASN A 7 -5.63 1.93 15.89
CA ASN A 7 -4.31 2.57 15.85
C ASN A 7 -4.21 3.68 14.79
N PHE A 8 -5.21 3.78 13.91
CA PHE A 8 -5.22 4.71 12.80
C PHE A 8 -6.65 5.00 12.34
N LEU A 9 -6.90 6.23 11.90
CA LEU A 9 -8.12 6.67 11.22
C LEU A 9 -7.74 7.55 10.04
N GLY A 10 -8.34 7.29 8.88
CA GLY A 10 -8.10 8.10 7.68
C GLY A 10 -8.61 9.52 7.83
N SER A 11 -7.85 10.49 7.32
CA SER A 11 -8.14 11.92 7.44
C SER A 11 -9.46 12.36 6.78
N PHE A 12 -10.05 11.54 5.92
CA PHE A 12 -11.33 11.83 5.27
C PHE A 12 -12.55 11.75 6.22
N ASN A 13 -12.43 11.11 7.39
CA ASN A 13 -13.52 11.02 8.38
C ASN A 13 -12.95 10.83 9.80
N VAL A 14 -12.43 11.89 10.38
CA VAL A 14 -11.85 11.87 11.70
C VAL A 14 -12.07 13.20 12.42
N ALA A 15 -12.21 13.17 13.73
CA ALA A 15 -12.22 14.34 14.58
C ALA A 15 -11.15 14.21 15.67
N TYR A 16 -10.38 15.26 15.87
CA TYR A 16 -9.35 15.33 16.91
C TYR A 16 -9.72 16.34 17.98
N ARG A 17 -9.38 16.03 19.24
CA ARG A 17 -9.39 17.07 20.29
C ARG A 17 -8.34 18.11 19.94
N ARG A 18 -8.73 19.38 19.82
CA ARG A 18 -7.84 20.47 19.46
C ARG A 18 -6.56 20.50 20.32
N LYS A 19 -6.69 20.33 21.64
CA LYS A 19 -5.57 20.31 22.58
C LYS A 19 -4.56 19.22 22.19
N ALA A 20 -4.98 17.95 22.03
CA ALA A 20 -4.12 16.84 21.66
C ALA A 20 -3.47 17.04 20.27
N PHE A 21 -4.22 17.59 19.31
CA PHE A 21 -3.73 17.90 17.98
C PHE A 21 -2.61 18.96 18.02
N MET A 22 -2.78 20.01 18.83
CA MET A 22 -1.78 21.07 18.97
C MET A 22 -0.55 20.64 19.77
N GLU A 23 -0.70 19.72 20.75
CA GLU A 23 0.41 19.17 21.53
C GLU A 23 1.39 18.33 20.70
N VAL A 24 0.96 17.85 19.53
CA VAL A 24 1.82 17.13 18.58
C VAL A 24 2.13 17.96 17.32
N ASP A 25 1.93 19.26 17.35
CA ASP A 25 2.16 20.20 16.24
C ASP A 25 1.36 19.89 14.95
N GLY A 26 0.19 19.24 15.08
CA GLY A 26 -0.71 18.96 13.95
C GLY A 26 -0.12 18.04 12.90
N PHE A 27 -0.49 18.24 11.62
CA PHE A 27 0.05 17.47 10.50
C PHE A 27 1.49 17.88 10.18
N ASP A 28 2.33 16.91 9.82
CA ASP A 28 3.67 17.20 9.31
C ASP A 28 3.57 17.65 7.83
N GLU A 29 3.80 18.95 7.60
CA GLU A 29 3.71 19.60 6.28
C GLU A 29 4.76 19.09 5.28
N ASN A 30 5.75 18.33 5.74
CA ASN A 30 6.69 17.66 4.86
C ASN A 30 6.07 16.48 4.10
N PHE A 31 4.86 16.02 4.45
CA PHE A 31 4.05 15.15 3.60
C PHE A 31 3.27 16.01 2.60
N ARG A 32 3.79 16.19 1.40
CA ARG A 32 3.21 17.08 0.36
C ARG A 32 2.11 16.44 -0.50
N ALA A 33 1.66 15.24 -0.14
CA ALA A 33 0.54 14.57 -0.79
C ALA A 33 -0.28 13.85 0.27
N ALA A 34 -1.57 13.68 0.01
CA ALA A 34 -2.50 12.94 0.87
C ALA A 34 -2.12 11.45 0.91
N SER A 35 -1.07 11.11 1.64
CA SER A 35 -0.58 9.74 1.81
C SER A 35 0.45 9.65 2.94
N GLY A 36 0.03 9.11 4.07
CA GLY A 36 0.89 8.84 5.22
C GLY A 36 0.94 9.95 6.27
N GLU A 37 0.46 11.17 5.98
CA GLU A 37 0.37 12.27 6.93
C GLU A 37 -0.60 11.97 8.08
N ASP A 38 -1.67 11.27 7.78
CA ASP A 38 -2.67 10.84 8.75
C ASP A 38 -2.15 9.69 9.63
N ASN A 39 -1.41 8.75 9.07
CA ASN A 39 -0.71 7.72 9.85
C ASN A 39 0.37 8.36 10.77
N ASP A 40 1.15 9.31 10.26
CA ASP A 40 2.16 10.02 11.04
C ASP A 40 1.54 10.74 12.24
N LEU A 41 0.48 11.50 12.01
CA LEU A 41 -0.26 12.18 13.08
C LEU A 41 -0.82 11.18 14.10
N ALA A 42 -1.44 10.10 13.62
CA ALA A 42 -1.98 9.06 14.47
C ALA A 42 -0.89 8.42 15.35
N TYR A 43 0.29 8.16 14.80
CA TYR A 43 1.42 7.60 15.54
C TYR A 43 1.93 8.56 16.62
N ARG A 44 2.09 9.85 16.30
CA ARG A 44 2.52 10.86 17.28
C ARG A 44 1.49 11.05 18.41
N LEU A 45 0.20 11.07 18.09
CA LEU A 45 -0.86 11.12 19.10
C LEU A 45 -0.84 9.88 20.01
N HIS A 46 -0.68 8.69 19.43
CA HIS A 46 -0.60 7.45 20.20
C HIS A 46 0.62 7.41 21.13
N ASP A 47 1.77 7.92 20.68
CA ASP A 47 3.01 7.96 21.45
C ASP A 47 2.90 8.93 22.65
N GLN A 48 1.97 9.88 22.60
CA GLN A 48 1.58 10.76 23.72
C GLN A 48 0.46 10.15 24.59
N GLY A 49 0.14 8.87 24.42
CA GLY A 49 -0.93 8.20 25.17
C GLY A 49 -2.34 8.48 24.68
N GLY A 50 -2.48 9.08 23.49
CA GLY A 50 -3.79 9.33 22.87
C GLY A 50 -4.48 8.04 22.47
N ILE A 51 -5.82 8.00 22.66
CA ILE A 51 -6.66 6.86 22.29
C ILE A 51 -7.54 7.26 21.12
N MET A 52 -7.46 6.51 20.02
CA MET A 52 -8.35 6.64 18.87
C MET A 52 -9.48 5.63 18.94
N ARG A 53 -10.71 6.09 18.69
CA ARG A 53 -11.92 5.26 18.75
C ARG A 53 -12.62 5.27 17.41
N PHE A 54 -12.92 4.08 16.90
CA PHE A 54 -13.77 3.91 15.73
C PHE A 54 -15.24 4.03 16.11
N VAL A 55 -15.96 4.95 15.48
CA VAL A 55 -17.38 5.19 15.73
C VAL A 55 -18.17 4.73 14.51
N ARG A 56 -18.87 3.59 14.61
CA ARG A 56 -19.60 2.96 13.49
C ARG A 56 -20.68 3.83 12.88
N SER A 57 -21.29 4.72 13.67
CA SER A 57 -22.34 5.64 13.21
C SER A 57 -21.80 6.88 12.50
N ALA A 58 -20.50 7.15 12.60
CA ALA A 58 -19.86 8.25 11.87
C ALA A 58 -19.58 7.83 10.43
N VAL A 59 -20.60 7.91 9.59
CA VAL A 59 -20.55 7.49 8.18
C VAL A 59 -20.48 8.71 7.27
N VAL A 60 -19.55 8.69 6.31
CA VAL A 60 -19.44 9.71 5.26
C VAL A 60 -19.41 9.03 3.89
N ASN A 61 -19.94 9.71 2.88
CA ASN A 61 -19.78 9.31 1.49
C ASN A 61 -18.48 9.91 0.94
N HIS A 62 -17.64 9.06 0.36
CA HIS A 62 -16.36 9.48 -0.19
C HIS A 62 -16.28 9.14 -1.68
N TYR A 63 -15.90 10.12 -2.49
CA TYR A 63 -15.69 9.94 -3.93
C TYR A 63 -14.26 9.50 -4.21
N HIS A 64 -14.12 8.31 -4.75
CA HIS A 64 -12.82 7.79 -5.18
C HIS A 64 -12.52 8.18 -6.64
N PRO A 65 -11.23 8.26 -7.04
CA PRO A 65 -10.86 8.44 -8.44
C PRO A 65 -11.45 7.33 -9.31
N VAL A 66 -12.26 7.69 -10.31
CA VAL A 66 -12.88 6.73 -11.25
C VAL A 66 -12.06 6.54 -12.53
N LYS A 67 -11.05 7.38 -12.77
CA LYS A 67 -10.17 7.31 -13.94
C LYS A 67 -8.91 6.52 -13.61
N LEU A 68 -8.50 5.62 -14.51
CA LEU A 68 -7.35 4.72 -14.34
C LEU A 68 -6.05 5.47 -14.02
N PHE A 69 -5.63 6.42 -14.83
CA PHE A 69 -4.35 7.11 -14.64
C PHE A 69 -4.27 7.92 -13.34
N PRO A 70 -5.25 8.74 -12.95
CA PRO A 70 -5.28 9.36 -11.63
C PRO A 70 -5.21 8.35 -10.49
N TYR A 71 -5.93 7.24 -10.59
CA TYR A 71 -5.87 6.16 -9.59
C TYR A 71 -4.46 5.57 -9.48
N LEU A 72 -3.83 5.18 -10.59
CA LEU A 72 -2.48 4.60 -10.59
C LEU A 72 -1.43 5.59 -10.07
N ARG A 73 -1.54 6.88 -10.42
CA ARG A 73 -0.68 7.94 -9.86
C ARG A 73 -0.83 8.06 -8.35
N THR A 74 -2.06 7.98 -7.84
CA THR A 74 -2.32 7.95 -6.39
C THR A 74 -1.66 6.75 -5.75
N GLN A 75 -1.74 5.56 -6.36
CA GLN A 75 -1.09 4.35 -5.84
C GLN A 75 0.44 4.47 -5.80
N MET A 76 1.05 5.08 -6.81
CA MET A 76 2.49 5.37 -6.82
C MET A 76 2.88 6.34 -5.70
N ASN A 77 2.08 7.38 -5.46
CA ASN A 77 2.28 8.30 -4.34
C ASN A 77 2.14 7.58 -2.99
N HIS A 78 1.18 6.68 -2.84
CA HIS A 78 1.05 5.86 -1.63
C HIS A 78 2.31 5.03 -1.36
N GLY A 79 2.89 4.39 -2.38
CA GLY A 79 4.17 3.70 -2.24
C GLY A 79 5.30 4.64 -1.81
N PHE A 80 5.42 5.79 -2.47
CA PHE A 80 6.48 6.77 -2.21
C PHE A 80 6.45 7.31 -0.78
N TRP A 81 5.30 7.85 -0.35
CA TRP A 81 5.15 8.47 0.96
C TRP A 81 5.13 7.45 2.11
N ARG A 82 4.78 6.19 1.82
CA ARG A 82 4.89 5.09 2.79
C ARG A 82 6.35 4.90 3.24
N MET A 83 7.32 5.10 2.36
CA MET A 83 8.74 5.00 2.72
C MET A 83 9.19 6.15 3.63
N LYS A 84 8.67 7.36 3.46
CA LYS A 84 8.89 8.46 4.40
C LYS A 84 8.33 8.12 5.78
N LEU A 85 7.10 7.60 5.82
CA LEU A 85 6.48 7.18 7.07
C LEU A 85 7.32 6.14 7.81
N TYR A 86 7.86 5.14 7.10
CA TYR A 86 8.71 4.11 7.71
C TYR A 86 10.08 4.62 8.11
N ALA A 87 10.67 5.53 7.36
CA ALA A 87 11.92 6.19 7.77
C ALA A 87 11.75 6.99 9.06
N LYS A 88 10.59 7.65 9.23
CA LYS A 88 10.24 8.42 10.43
C LYS A 88 9.82 7.52 11.61
N HIS A 89 9.12 6.42 11.34
CA HIS A 89 8.59 5.50 12.36
C HIS A 89 9.03 4.04 12.12
N PRO A 90 10.33 3.72 12.25
CA PRO A 90 10.86 2.39 11.89
C PRO A 90 10.25 1.25 12.72
N LYS A 91 9.89 1.51 13.98
CA LYS A 91 9.23 0.51 14.86
C LYS A 91 7.81 0.13 14.39
N ARG A 92 7.20 0.91 13.49
CA ARG A 92 5.83 0.71 12.97
C ARG A 92 5.82 0.26 11.51
N SER A 93 6.96 -0.13 10.94
CA SER A 93 7.10 -0.58 9.55
C SER A 93 6.50 -1.97 9.28
N GLY A 94 6.08 -2.70 10.31
CA GLY A 94 5.47 -4.05 10.18
C GLY A 94 4.02 -4.08 9.72
N GLY A 95 3.44 -2.94 9.39
CA GLY A 95 2.04 -2.81 9.00
C GLY A 95 1.16 -2.21 10.09
N ASP A 96 -0.03 -1.81 9.69
CA ASP A 96 -1.07 -1.32 10.56
C ASP A 96 -2.35 -2.18 10.42
N GLN A 97 -3.37 -1.88 11.21
CA GLN A 97 -4.64 -2.60 11.15
C GLN A 97 -5.39 -2.44 9.82
N TYR A 98 -5.00 -1.45 9.01
CA TYR A 98 -5.61 -1.14 7.73
C TYR A 98 -4.91 -1.84 6.56
N ALA A 99 -3.56 -1.90 6.58
CA ALA A 99 -2.76 -2.56 5.57
C ALA A 99 -2.32 -3.94 6.08
N GLY A 100 -2.98 -4.99 5.61
CA GLY A 100 -2.61 -6.37 5.93
C GLY A 100 -1.22 -6.74 5.43
N ARG A 101 -0.61 -7.80 5.99
CA ARG A 101 0.70 -8.30 5.55
C ARG A 101 0.76 -8.61 4.05
N LEU A 102 -0.36 -8.97 3.45
CA LEU A 102 -0.49 -9.26 2.02
C LEU A 102 -0.39 -8.00 1.15
N ASP A 103 -0.87 -6.85 1.65
CA ASP A 103 -0.70 -5.56 0.95
C ASP A 103 0.77 -5.12 0.85
N PHE A 104 1.62 -5.64 1.74
CA PHE A 104 3.07 -5.42 1.70
C PHE A 104 3.78 -6.35 0.72
N ALA A 105 3.30 -7.58 0.54
CA ALA A 105 3.91 -8.56 -0.36
C ALA A 105 3.60 -8.28 -1.84
N GLY A 106 2.41 -7.75 -2.14
CA GLY A 106 1.95 -7.52 -3.51
C GLY A 106 2.91 -6.67 -4.36
N PRO A 107 3.30 -5.45 -3.93
CA PRO A 107 4.16 -4.59 -4.73
C PRO A 107 5.54 -5.18 -5.08
N PRO A 108 6.33 -5.76 -4.15
CA PRO A 108 7.60 -6.37 -4.51
C PRO A 108 7.43 -7.62 -5.39
N LEU A 109 6.40 -8.43 -5.19
CA LEU A 109 6.13 -9.60 -6.03
C LEU A 109 5.75 -9.16 -7.46
N ALA A 110 4.92 -8.13 -7.62
CA ALA A 110 4.56 -7.58 -8.92
C ALA A 110 5.78 -7.02 -9.66
N LEU A 111 6.69 -6.31 -8.97
CA LEU A 111 7.93 -5.83 -9.58
C LEU A 111 8.86 -6.96 -9.96
N LEU A 112 8.99 -7.98 -9.11
CA LEU A 112 9.83 -9.14 -9.41
C LEU A 112 9.32 -9.90 -10.63
N SER A 113 7.99 -9.99 -10.82
CA SER A 113 7.40 -10.63 -12.00
C SER A 113 7.74 -9.88 -13.30
N LEU A 114 7.88 -8.55 -13.28
CA LEU A 114 8.32 -7.75 -14.43
C LEU A 114 9.76 -8.06 -14.87
N VAL A 115 10.58 -8.59 -13.98
CA VAL A 115 11.96 -8.98 -14.27
C VAL A 115 12.03 -10.45 -14.65
N LEU A 116 11.42 -11.32 -13.88
CA LEU A 116 11.50 -12.77 -14.08
C LEU A 116 10.79 -13.23 -15.34
N TYR A 117 9.67 -12.64 -15.72
CA TYR A 117 8.96 -13.05 -16.91
C TYR A 117 9.76 -12.81 -18.21
N PRO A 118 10.32 -11.61 -18.51
CA PRO A 118 11.18 -11.42 -19.66
C PRO A 118 12.46 -12.29 -19.60
N LEU A 119 13.04 -12.47 -18.41
CA LEU A 119 14.20 -13.31 -18.23
C LEU A 119 13.90 -14.78 -18.56
N CYS A 120 12.73 -15.30 -18.16
CA CYS A 120 12.27 -16.62 -18.50
C CYS A 120 12.15 -16.80 -20.04
N VAL A 121 11.52 -15.83 -20.71
CA VAL A 121 11.40 -15.82 -22.17
C VAL A 121 12.79 -15.81 -22.84
N LEU A 122 13.68 -14.94 -22.39
CA LEU A 122 15.02 -14.80 -22.93
C LEU A 122 15.85 -16.08 -22.75
N THR A 123 15.86 -16.65 -21.56
CA THR A 123 16.63 -17.89 -21.28
C THR A 123 16.11 -19.09 -22.04
N THR A 124 14.79 -19.13 -22.29
CA THR A 124 14.16 -20.18 -23.13
C THR A 124 14.56 -19.98 -24.59
N LEU A 125 14.47 -18.79 -25.14
CA LEU A 125 14.81 -18.48 -26.54
C LEU A 125 16.31 -18.74 -26.84
N LEU A 126 17.19 -18.45 -25.89
CA LEU A 126 18.63 -18.65 -26.02
C LEU A 126 19.08 -20.06 -25.64
N HIS A 127 18.17 -20.96 -25.30
CA HIS A 127 18.44 -22.34 -24.84
C HIS A 127 19.52 -22.41 -23.74
N LEU A 128 19.52 -21.43 -22.82
CA LEU A 128 20.46 -21.41 -21.70
C LEU A 128 20.13 -22.52 -20.70
N GLY A 129 21.13 -23.23 -20.21
CA GLY A 129 20.94 -24.35 -19.29
C GLY A 129 20.23 -24.02 -17.96
N ILE A 130 20.14 -22.72 -17.63
CA ILE A 130 19.43 -22.21 -16.44
C ILE A 130 17.91 -22.00 -16.64
N TRP A 131 17.40 -22.13 -17.90
CA TRP A 131 16.00 -21.86 -18.19
C TRP A 131 14.99 -22.62 -17.33
N PRO A 132 15.21 -23.91 -16.96
CA PRO A 132 14.24 -24.62 -16.13
C PRO A 132 14.10 -23.99 -14.73
N ILE A 133 15.22 -23.55 -14.15
CA ILE A 133 15.26 -22.90 -12.83
C ILE A 133 14.49 -21.58 -12.87
N VAL A 134 14.76 -20.76 -13.90
CA VAL A 134 14.07 -19.46 -14.07
C VAL A 134 12.59 -19.65 -14.33
N PHE A 135 12.22 -20.67 -15.13
CA PHE A 135 10.82 -21.03 -15.39
C PHE A 135 10.08 -21.41 -14.09
N ILE A 136 10.65 -22.34 -13.32
CA ILE A 136 10.06 -22.77 -12.04
C ILE A 136 9.92 -21.57 -11.09
N ALA A 137 10.97 -20.75 -10.95
CA ALA A 137 10.92 -19.56 -10.10
C ALA A 137 9.81 -18.58 -10.53
N THR A 138 9.63 -18.39 -11.85
CA THR A 138 8.59 -17.51 -12.40
C THR A 138 7.19 -18.07 -12.11
N VAL A 139 6.98 -19.37 -12.29
CA VAL A 139 5.69 -20.02 -12.00
C VAL A 139 5.35 -19.91 -10.50
N LEU A 140 6.29 -20.27 -9.63
CA LEU A 140 6.09 -20.15 -8.18
C LEU A 140 5.78 -18.72 -7.74
N LEU A 141 6.44 -17.73 -8.33
CA LEU A 141 6.16 -16.33 -8.04
C LEU A 141 4.73 -15.94 -8.46
N ILE A 142 4.29 -16.36 -9.64
CA ILE A 142 2.94 -16.10 -10.13
C ILE A 142 1.92 -16.79 -9.22
N ASP A 143 2.16 -18.01 -8.82
CA ASP A 143 1.27 -18.76 -7.92
C ASP A 143 1.14 -18.06 -6.56
N VAL A 144 2.27 -17.64 -5.97
CA VAL A 144 2.27 -16.88 -4.71
C VAL A 144 1.53 -15.55 -4.88
N TYR A 145 1.78 -14.84 -5.98
CA TYR A 145 1.09 -13.59 -6.26
C TYR A 145 -0.42 -13.79 -6.44
N VAL A 146 -0.84 -14.82 -7.17
CA VAL A 146 -2.24 -15.20 -7.37
C VAL A 146 -2.89 -15.55 -6.03
N LEU A 147 -2.24 -16.35 -5.19
CA LEU A 147 -2.75 -16.71 -3.85
C LEU A 147 -2.93 -15.47 -2.96
N VAL A 148 -1.97 -14.56 -3.00
CA VAL A 148 -2.02 -13.29 -2.23
C VAL A 148 -3.19 -12.41 -2.70
N THR A 149 -3.38 -12.31 -4.02
CA THR A 149 -4.45 -11.46 -4.59
C THR A 149 -5.82 -12.12 -4.57
N TRP A 150 -5.88 -13.45 -4.65
CA TRP A 150 -7.13 -14.22 -4.62
C TRP A 150 -7.91 -14.02 -3.31
N ARG A 151 -7.22 -14.00 -2.18
CA ARG A 151 -7.89 -13.73 -0.88
C ARG A 151 -8.53 -12.35 -0.86
N ASN A 152 -7.90 -11.35 -1.46
CA ASN A 152 -8.46 -10.01 -1.59
C ASN A 152 -9.59 -9.95 -2.63
N ALA A 153 -9.51 -10.78 -3.67
CA ALA A 153 -10.51 -10.86 -4.73
C ALA A 153 -11.73 -11.70 -4.33
N SER A 154 -11.59 -12.71 -3.48
CA SER A 154 -12.70 -13.58 -3.04
C SER A 154 -13.72 -12.81 -2.20
N ASP A 155 -13.27 -11.88 -1.34
CA ASP A 155 -14.15 -10.98 -0.61
C ASP A 155 -14.91 -10.02 -1.54
N MET A 156 -14.29 -9.65 -2.66
CA MET A 156 -14.93 -8.80 -3.67
C MET A 156 -15.84 -9.61 -4.58
N HIS A 157 -15.48 -10.85 -4.93
CA HIS A 157 -16.31 -11.75 -5.77
C HIS A 157 -17.66 -12.05 -5.11
N SER A 158 -17.69 -12.22 -3.80
CA SER A 158 -18.95 -12.37 -3.04
C SER A 158 -19.88 -11.13 -3.15
N ARG A 159 -19.33 -9.97 -3.51
CA ARG A 159 -20.07 -8.71 -3.69
C ARG A 159 -20.35 -8.37 -5.15
N ILE A 160 -19.60 -8.93 -6.10
CA ILE A 160 -19.69 -8.65 -7.54
C ILE A 160 -19.96 -9.96 -8.27
N HIS A 161 -21.21 -10.25 -8.55
CA HIS A 161 -21.68 -11.52 -9.16
C HIS A 161 -21.26 -11.75 -10.62
N HIS A 162 -20.25 -11.06 -11.16
CA HIS A 162 -19.82 -11.18 -12.56
C HIS A 162 -18.35 -11.61 -12.70
N TRP A 163 -18.10 -12.79 -13.32
CA TRP A 163 -16.77 -13.35 -13.58
C TRP A 163 -15.84 -12.41 -14.40
N ARG A 164 -16.38 -11.65 -15.36
CA ARG A 164 -15.62 -10.64 -16.12
C ARG A 164 -15.06 -9.53 -15.22
N SER A 165 -15.79 -9.19 -14.19
CA SER A 165 -15.35 -8.19 -13.21
C SER A 165 -14.16 -8.70 -12.38
N SER A 166 -14.07 -10.02 -12.13
CA SER A 166 -12.96 -10.61 -11.37
C SER A 166 -11.64 -10.56 -12.12
N TRP A 167 -11.64 -10.82 -13.45
CA TRP A 167 -10.44 -10.68 -14.28
C TRP A 167 -9.97 -9.23 -14.38
N PHE A 168 -10.90 -8.31 -14.63
CA PHE A 168 -10.59 -6.89 -14.66
C PHE A 168 -10.03 -6.41 -13.32
N PHE A 169 -10.61 -6.87 -12.22
CA PHE A 169 -10.14 -6.56 -10.88
C PHE A 169 -8.73 -7.09 -10.63
N GLY A 170 -8.43 -8.32 -11.06
CA GLY A 170 -7.07 -8.90 -10.98
C GLY A 170 -6.03 -8.06 -11.72
N ILE A 171 -6.33 -7.63 -12.94
CA ILE A 171 -5.47 -6.73 -13.73
C ILE A 171 -5.28 -5.40 -13.00
N MET A 172 -6.34 -4.82 -12.46
CA MET A 172 -6.28 -3.58 -11.70
C MET A 172 -5.43 -3.69 -10.44
N LEU A 173 -5.53 -4.81 -9.72
CA LEU A 173 -4.67 -5.08 -8.55
C LEU A 173 -3.20 -5.19 -8.97
N TYR A 174 -2.91 -5.88 -10.06
CA TYR A 174 -1.55 -6.01 -10.57
C TYR A 174 -0.95 -4.66 -10.96
N LEU A 175 -1.68 -3.85 -11.73
CA LEU A 175 -1.25 -2.49 -12.09
C LEU A 175 -1.08 -1.60 -10.86
N ARG A 176 -1.98 -1.70 -9.88
CA ARG A 176 -1.86 -1.02 -8.59
C ARG A 176 -0.55 -1.37 -7.90
N ASP A 177 -0.23 -2.67 -7.83
CA ASP A 177 0.93 -3.16 -7.09
C ASP A 177 2.24 -2.80 -7.80
N ILE A 178 2.28 -2.81 -9.14
CA ILE A 178 3.40 -2.26 -9.91
C ILE A 178 3.60 -0.78 -9.57
N CYS A 179 2.56 0.04 -9.65
CA CYS A 179 2.66 1.47 -9.38
C CYS A 179 3.08 1.76 -7.93
N ARG A 180 2.53 1.03 -6.96
CA ARG A 180 2.97 1.11 -5.55
C ARG A 180 4.44 0.73 -5.41
N GLY A 181 4.86 -0.36 -6.05
CA GLY A 181 6.25 -0.83 -6.03
C GLY A 181 7.23 0.19 -6.60
N LEU A 182 6.92 0.80 -7.73
CA LEU A 182 7.72 1.89 -8.30
C LEU A 182 7.81 3.08 -7.34
N GLY A 183 6.68 3.42 -6.69
CA GLY A 183 6.65 4.43 -5.64
C GLY A 183 7.54 4.06 -4.45
N LEU A 184 7.50 2.80 -3.98
CA LEU A 184 8.36 2.31 -2.89
C LEU A 184 9.84 2.44 -3.25
N ILE A 185 10.27 2.00 -4.45
CA ILE A 185 11.68 2.12 -4.90
C ILE A 185 12.12 3.57 -4.87
N ARG A 186 11.32 4.48 -5.45
CA ARG A 186 11.62 5.91 -5.43
C ARG A 186 11.69 6.46 -4.00
N GLY A 187 10.79 6.02 -3.11
CA GLY A 187 10.75 6.43 -1.71
C GLY A 187 11.96 5.93 -0.92
N VAL A 188 12.37 4.67 -1.10
CA VAL A 188 13.60 4.11 -0.51
C VAL A 188 14.80 4.94 -0.93
N TRP A 189 14.94 5.20 -2.23
CA TRP A 189 16.02 6.03 -2.75
C TRP A 189 16.04 7.42 -2.11
N THR A 190 14.89 8.07 -2.05
CA THR A 190 14.76 9.46 -1.59
C THR A 190 14.95 9.59 -0.08
N PHE A 191 14.24 8.79 0.72
CA PHE A 191 14.16 8.98 2.17
C PHE A 191 15.14 8.14 2.96
N MET A 192 15.53 6.96 2.47
CA MET A 192 16.42 6.07 3.17
C MET A 192 17.89 6.18 2.70
N ILE A 193 18.12 6.32 1.39
CA ILE A 193 19.47 6.42 0.82
C ILE A 193 19.93 7.88 0.81
N LEU A 194 19.18 8.78 0.15
CA LEU A 194 19.54 10.20 0.09
C LEU A 194 19.20 10.97 1.36
N ARG A 195 18.41 10.38 2.27
CA ARG A 195 17.97 10.96 3.55
C ARG A 195 17.34 12.35 3.41
N LYS A 196 16.61 12.59 2.33
CA LYS A 196 15.91 13.87 2.14
C LYS A 196 14.67 13.92 3.04
N GLU A 197 14.56 14.97 3.85
CA GLU A 197 13.38 15.21 4.69
C GLU A 197 12.24 15.84 3.89
N THR A 198 12.59 16.68 2.92
CA THR A 198 11.64 17.41 2.04
C THR A 198 11.92 17.07 0.57
N VAL A 199 10.85 16.98 -0.24
CA VAL A 199 10.89 16.76 -1.70
C VAL A 199 9.99 17.76 -2.42
#